data_a4929c53fe4fb8ac7ce7c13b5095580b
#
_entry.id   a4929c53fe4fb8ac7ce7c13b5095580b
#
_cell.length_a   1.000
_cell.length_b   1.000
_cell.length_c   1.000
_cell.angle_alpha   90.00
_cell.angle_beta   90.00
_cell.angle_gamma   90.00
#
_symmetry.space_group_name_H-M   'P 1'
#
loop_
_entity.id
_entity.type
_entity.pdbx_description
1 polymer ?
#
loop_
_entity_poly.entity_id
_entity_poly.type
_entity_poly.pdbx_seq_one_letter_code
_entity_poly.pdbx_strand_id
1 'polypeptide(L)'
;MITTSRDPSSRLKMFAKELKLVFPGAQRMNRGRHEVGALVRACKANGVTDLLVVHEHRGTPVGLIVSHLPFGPTAYFTLCNVVMRHDIPDLGTMSEAKPHLITHGFSSRLGKRVSDILRYLFPVPKDDSHRVITFANQDDYISFRHHVYKKTDHRNVELTEVGPRFELKLYM
;
A
#
# COMPACT_ATOMS: atom_id res chain seq x y z
N MET A 1 -9.92 -2.23 -3.57
CA MET A 1 -9.73 -3.04 -4.81
C MET A 1 -8.32 -2.84 -5.33
N ILE A 2 -7.61 -3.92 -5.56
CA ILE A 2 -6.24 -3.91 -6.08
C ILE A 2 -6.22 -4.68 -7.39
N THR A 3 -5.66 -4.07 -8.43
CA THR A 3 -5.48 -4.70 -9.74
C THR A 3 -4.13 -4.29 -10.35
N THR A 4 -3.86 -4.76 -11.55
CA THR A 4 -2.58 -4.55 -12.24
C THR A 4 -2.81 -3.85 -13.58
N SER A 5 -1.72 -3.50 -14.26
CA SER A 5 -1.75 -3.21 -15.68
C SER A 5 -2.11 -4.46 -16.48
N ARG A 6 -2.40 -4.29 -17.77
CA ARG A 6 -2.74 -5.42 -18.65
C ARG A 6 -1.57 -6.37 -18.80
N ASP A 7 -1.86 -7.65 -18.96
CA ASP A 7 -0.88 -8.72 -19.15
C ASP A 7 0.25 -8.70 -18.10
N PRO A 8 -0.10 -8.78 -16.80
CA PRO A 8 0.91 -8.68 -15.76
C PRO A 8 1.84 -9.89 -15.73
N SER A 9 3.12 -9.63 -15.44
CA SER A 9 4.10 -10.67 -15.17
C SER A 9 3.79 -11.42 -13.87
N SER A 10 4.41 -12.58 -13.68
CA SER A 10 4.27 -13.33 -12.42
C SER A 10 4.71 -12.52 -11.22
N ARG A 11 5.78 -11.73 -11.37
CA ARG A 11 6.31 -10.88 -10.30
C ARG A 11 5.31 -9.78 -9.92
N LEU A 12 4.67 -9.13 -10.91
CA LEU A 12 3.67 -8.11 -10.64
C LEU A 12 2.44 -8.70 -9.94
N LYS A 13 2.00 -9.88 -10.37
CA LYS A 13 0.89 -10.59 -9.70
C LYS A 13 1.24 -10.91 -8.25
N MET A 14 2.47 -11.33 -7.98
CA MET A 14 2.93 -11.61 -6.63
C MET A 14 2.94 -10.34 -5.78
N PHE A 15 3.42 -9.23 -6.33
CA PHE A 15 3.42 -7.94 -5.64
C PHE A 15 2.00 -7.49 -5.29
N ALA A 16 1.06 -7.63 -6.22
CA ALA A 16 -0.35 -7.32 -5.97
C ALA A 16 -0.94 -8.17 -4.85
N LYS A 17 -0.60 -9.46 -4.78
CA LYS A 17 -1.01 -10.34 -3.68
C LYS A 17 -0.45 -9.88 -2.34
N GLU A 18 0.80 -9.44 -2.30
CA GLU A 18 1.41 -8.93 -1.08
C GLU A 18 0.75 -7.62 -0.64
N LEU A 19 0.43 -6.72 -1.57
CA LEU A 19 -0.31 -5.49 -1.27
C LEU A 19 -1.70 -5.79 -0.71
N LYS A 20 -2.37 -6.81 -1.21
CA LYS A 20 -3.68 -7.22 -0.65
C LYS A 20 -3.58 -7.55 0.83
N LEU A 21 -2.49 -8.17 1.26
CA LEU A 21 -2.27 -8.51 2.67
C LEU A 21 -1.99 -7.28 3.52
N VAL A 22 -1.47 -6.21 2.93
CA VAL A 22 -1.17 -4.95 3.62
C VAL A 22 -2.44 -4.20 3.98
N PHE A 23 -3.39 -4.13 3.05
CA PHE A 23 -4.60 -3.32 3.22
C PHE A 23 -5.74 -4.16 3.79
N PRO A 24 -6.26 -3.83 5.01
CA PRO A 24 -7.34 -4.60 5.60
C PRO A 24 -8.61 -4.60 4.73
N GLY A 25 -9.17 -5.77 4.53
CA GLY A 25 -10.39 -5.92 3.73
C GLY A 25 -10.21 -5.73 2.24
N ALA A 26 -8.98 -5.64 1.76
CA ALA A 26 -8.71 -5.45 0.33
C ALA A 26 -9.12 -6.66 -0.49
N GLN A 27 -9.63 -6.40 -1.69
CA GLN A 27 -9.97 -7.41 -2.68
C GLN A 27 -9.08 -7.24 -3.90
N ARG A 28 -8.58 -8.34 -4.44
CA ARG A 28 -7.78 -8.34 -5.65
C ARG A 28 -8.64 -8.75 -6.84
N MET A 29 -8.54 -7.99 -7.94
CA MET A 29 -9.22 -8.30 -9.18
C MET A 29 -8.20 -8.50 -10.29
N ASN A 30 -8.37 -9.57 -11.08
CA ASN A 30 -7.57 -9.77 -12.28
C ASN A 30 -7.91 -8.68 -13.29
N ARG A 31 -6.88 -8.05 -13.88
CA ARG A 31 -7.09 -6.97 -14.82
C ARG A 31 -7.85 -7.44 -16.06
N GLY A 32 -7.46 -8.57 -16.61
CA GLY A 32 -8.04 -9.06 -17.85
C GLY A 32 -7.90 -8.02 -18.96
N ARG A 33 -8.95 -7.88 -19.76
CA ARG A 33 -9.03 -6.88 -20.85
C ARG A 33 -9.83 -5.64 -20.48
N HIS A 34 -10.15 -5.46 -19.20
CA HIS A 34 -10.94 -4.32 -18.76
C HIS A 34 -10.17 -3.01 -18.89
N GLU A 35 -10.86 -2.00 -19.37
CA GLU A 35 -10.36 -0.64 -19.34
C GLU A 35 -10.60 0.00 -17.97
N VAL A 36 -9.94 1.13 -17.70
CA VAL A 36 -10.06 1.84 -16.41
C VAL A 36 -11.52 2.17 -16.08
N GLY A 37 -12.30 2.60 -17.06
CA GLY A 37 -13.73 2.89 -16.86
C GLY A 37 -14.52 1.68 -16.37
N ALA A 38 -14.23 0.49 -16.91
CA ALA A 38 -14.87 -0.76 -16.46
C ALA A 38 -14.45 -1.13 -15.03
N LEU A 39 -13.19 -0.91 -14.68
CA LEU A 39 -12.70 -1.13 -13.31
C LEU A 39 -13.41 -0.21 -12.30
N VAL A 40 -13.57 1.05 -12.64
CA VAL A 40 -14.27 2.01 -11.78
C VAL A 40 -15.74 1.60 -11.59
N ARG A 41 -16.42 1.19 -12.65
CA ARG A 41 -17.80 0.69 -12.56
C ARG A 41 -17.93 -0.54 -11.67
N ALA A 42 -16.99 -1.49 -11.79
CA ALA A 42 -16.96 -2.67 -10.94
C ALA A 42 -16.76 -2.31 -9.47
N CYS A 43 -15.89 -1.37 -9.19
CA CYS A 43 -15.68 -0.88 -7.82
C CYS A 43 -16.94 -0.25 -7.24
N LYS A 44 -17.61 0.61 -8.00
CA LYS A 44 -18.87 1.23 -7.57
C LYS A 44 -19.96 0.19 -7.29
N ALA A 45 -20.08 -0.81 -8.16
CA ALA A 45 -21.07 -1.87 -8.01
C ALA A 45 -20.85 -2.71 -6.76
N ASN A 46 -19.61 -2.83 -6.29
CA ASN A 46 -19.25 -3.62 -5.12
C ASN A 46 -19.01 -2.78 -3.85
N GLY A 47 -19.34 -1.51 -3.86
CA GLY A 47 -19.19 -0.64 -2.70
C GLY A 47 -17.74 -0.34 -2.32
N VAL A 48 -16.82 -0.45 -3.27
CA VAL A 48 -15.38 -0.20 -3.05
C VAL A 48 -15.10 1.30 -3.07
N THR A 49 -14.36 1.79 -2.08
CA THR A 49 -14.05 3.22 -1.93
C THR A 49 -12.72 3.63 -2.53
N ASP A 50 -11.78 2.70 -2.69
CA ASP A 50 -10.44 2.99 -3.18
C ASP A 50 -9.99 1.95 -4.19
N LEU A 51 -9.33 2.42 -5.25
CA LEU A 51 -8.78 1.58 -6.29
C LEU A 51 -7.28 1.80 -6.39
N LEU A 52 -6.52 0.70 -6.34
CA LEU A 52 -5.08 0.70 -6.55
C LEU A 52 -4.76 -0.06 -7.83
N VAL A 53 -3.95 0.54 -8.69
CA VAL A 53 -3.47 -0.10 -9.92
C VAL A 53 -1.95 -0.09 -9.92
N VAL A 54 -1.35 -1.26 -10.07
CA VAL A 54 0.10 -1.44 -10.07
C VAL A 54 0.59 -1.64 -11.50
N HIS A 55 1.62 -0.90 -11.87
CA HIS A 55 2.26 -0.97 -13.20
C HIS A 55 3.67 -1.53 -13.11
N GLU A 56 4.11 -2.13 -14.21
CA GLU A 56 5.46 -2.67 -14.32
C GLU A 56 6.17 -2.19 -15.58
N HIS A 57 7.50 -2.32 -15.54
CA HIS A 57 8.36 -2.18 -16.72
C HIS A 57 9.35 -3.36 -16.70
N ARG A 58 9.31 -4.19 -17.75
CA ARG A 58 10.16 -5.38 -17.88
C ARG A 58 10.10 -6.30 -16.64
N GLY A 59 8.90 -6.53 -16.12
CA GLY A 59 8.66 -7.40 -14.98
C GLY A 59 8.96 -6.80 -13.61
N THR A 60 9.42 -5.55 -13.55
CA THR A 60 9.68 -4.86 -12.28
C THR A 60 8.56 -3.86 -11.98
N PRO A 61 7.92 -3.93 -10.80
CA PRO A 61 6.91 -2.94 -10.42
C PRO A 61 7.52 -1.54 -10.39
N VAL A 62 6.93 -0.59 -11.12
CA VAL A 62 7.47 0.77 -11.24
C VAL A 62 6.44 1.87 -10.99
N GLY A 63 5.18 1.56 -10.92
CA GLY A 63 4.14 2.57 -10.74
C GLY A 63 2.99 2.09 -9.89
N LEU A 64 2.41 3.00 -9.13
CA LEU A 64 1.22 2.77 -8.32
C LEU A 64 0.27 3.94 -8.49
N ILE A 65 -0.95 3.65 -8.87
CA ILE A 65 -2.04 4.64 -8.93
C ILE A 65 -2.97 4.36 -7.76
N VAL A 66 -3.25 5.39 -6.97
CA VAL A 66 -4.20 5.32 -5.85
C VAL A 66 -5.33 6.30 -6.13
N SER A 67 -6.55 5.79 -6.22
CA SER A 67 -7.72 6.61 -6.51
C SER A 67 -8.81 6.40 -5.46
N HIS A 68 -9.28 7.50 -4.88
CA HIS A 68 -10.43 7.48 -3.97
C HIS A 68 -11.71 7.70 -4.78
N LEU A 69 -12.68 6.80 -4.66
CA LEU A 69 -13.89 6.78 -5.49
C LEU A 69 -15.10 7.33 -4.72
N PRO A 70 -16.11 7.83 -5.44
CA PRO A 70 -16.24 7.96 -6.89
C PRO A 70 -15.58 9.22 -7.48
N PHE A 71 -15.43 10.31 -6.71
CA PHE A 71 -14.94 11.60 -7.18
C PHE A 71 -13.77 12.14 -6.37
N GLY A 72 -13.15 11.28 -5.60
CA GLY A 72 -12.04 11.67 -4.75
C GLY A 72 -10.74 11.87 -5.53
N PRO A 73 -9.67 12.28 -4.84
CA PRO A 73 -8.38 12.52 -5.47
C PRO A 73 -7.74 11.24 -5.99
N THR A 74 -6.93 11.39 -7.02
CA THR A 74 -6.11 10.33 -7.59
C THR A 74 -4.65 10.75 -7.54
N ALA A 75 -3.78 9.88 -7.04
CA ALA A 75 -2.34 10.10 -6.99
C ALA A 75 -1.61 9.05 -7.81
N TYR A 76 -0.60 9.47 -8.55
CA TYR A 76 0.30 8.62 -9.32
C TYR A 76 1.66 8.62 -8.64
N PHE A 77 2.15 7.43 -8.27
CA PHE A 77 3.44 7.28 -7.63
C PHE A 77 4.38 6.44 -8.51
N THR A 78 5.65 6.83 -8.54
CA THR A 78 6.71 5.96 -9.03
C THR A 78 7.14 5.05 -7.90
N LEU A 79 7.25 3.74 -8.17
CA LEU A 79 7.76 2.76 -7.21
C LEU A 79 9.26 2.60 -7.38
N CYS A 80 9.99 2.61 -6.26
CA CYS A 80 11.44 2.42 -6.21
C CYS A 80 11.80 1.40 -5.16
N ASN A 81 12.91 0.70 -5.37
CA ASN A 81 13.51 -0.20 -4.36
C ASN A 81 12.51 -1.19 -3.77
N VAL A 82 11.71 -1.81 -4.63
CA VAL A 82 10.71 -2.79 -4.22
C VAL A 82 11.41 -4.06 -3.75
N VAL A 83 11.19 -4.44 -2.49
CA VAL A 83 11.66 -5.70 -1.93
C VAL A 83 10.44 -6.50 -1.50
N MET A 84 10.24 -7.65 -2.13
CA MET A 84 9.13 -8.52 -1.80
C MET A 84 9.39 -9.31 -0.53
N ARG A 85 8.33 -9.83 0.08
CA ARG A 85 8.44 -10.53 1.37
C ARG A 85 9.44 -11.68 1.34
N HIS A 86 9.47 -12.46 0.26
CA HIS A 86 10.39 -13.61 0.17
C HIS A 86 11.87 -13.22 0.10
N ASP A 87 12.18 -11.95 -0.20
CA ASP A 87 13.54 -11.42 -0.25
C ASP A 87 13.96 -10.74 1.07
N ILE A 88 13.10 -10.71 2.07
CA ILE A 88 13.37 -10.11 3.38
C ILE A 88 13.72 -11.22 4.36
N PRO A 89 14.91 -11.18 5.02
CA PRO A 89 15.27 -12.18 6.03
C PRO A 89 14.49 -11.95 7.33
N ASP A 90 14.32 -13.01 8.09
CA ASP A 90 13.71 -13.00 9.44
C ASP A 90 12.33 -12.30 9.46
N LEU A 91 11.51 -12.67 8.50
CA LEU A 91 10.20 -12.08 8.28
C LEU A 91 9.23 -12.42 9.40
N GLY A 92 8.49 -11.41 9.88
CA GLY A 92 7.42 -11.61 10.83
C GLY A 92 6.17 -12.22 10.21
N THR A 93 5.27 -12.72 11.06
CA THR A 93 4.00 -13.28 10.63
C THR A 93 3.03 -12.18 10.23
N MET A 94 2.35 -12.36 9.10
CA MET A 94 1.33 -11.42 8.65
C MET A 94 0.12 -11.46 9.60
N SER A 95 -0.32 -10.28 10.03
CA SER A 95 -1.50 -10.12 10.88
C SER A 95 -2.68 -9.60 10.05
N GLU A 96 -3.90 -10.01 10.42
CA GLU A 96 -5.13 -9.47 9.84
C GLU A 96 -5.68 -8.28 10.62
N ALA A 97 -5.04 -7.90 11.73
CA ALA A 97 -5.45 -6.75 12.52
C ALA A 97 -5.34 -5.45 11.71
N LYS A 98 -6.20 -4.49 12.04
CA LYS A 98 -6.14 -3.16 11.43
C LYS A 98 -4.88 -2.45 11.94
N PRO A 99 -3.97 -2.01 11.05
CA PRO A 99 -2.70 -1.46 11.48
C PRO A 99 -2.82 -0.06 12.06
N HIS A 100 -1.94 0.26 13.01
CA HIS A 100 -1.67 1.65 13.37
C HIS A 100 -0.88 2.30 12.23
N LEU A 101 -1.20 3.54 11.92
CA LEU A 101 -0.60 4.26 10.81
C LEU A 101 0.27 5.39 11.35
N ILE A 102 1.53 5.39 10.95
CA ILE A 102 2.48 6.45 11.27
C ILE A 102 2.81 7.18 9.97
N THR A 103 2.60 8.50 9.96
CA THR A 103 2.99 9.36 8.85
C THR A 103 3.97 10.40 9.35
N HIS A 104 5.05 10.61 8.61
CA HIS A 104 6.13 11.51 8.98
C HIS A 104 6.62 12.31 7.78
N GLY A 105 6.90 13.59 7.97
CA GLY A 105 7.49 14.44 6.95
C GLY A 105 6.50 15.01 5.93
N PHE A 106 5.20 14.97 6.19
CA PHE A 106 4.16 15.50 5.30
C PHE A 106 3.72 16.91 5.76
N SER A 107 4.65 17.85 5.77
CA SER A 107 4.41 19.19 6.28
C SER A 107 3.92 20.19 5.24
N SER A 108 4.24 19.99 3.96
CA SER A 108 3.79 20.86 2.89
C SER A 108 2.30 20.67 2.60
N ARG A 109 1.68 21.62 1.89
CA ARG A 109 0.28 21.52 1.47
C ARG A 109 0.05 20.30 0.61
N LEU A 110 0.93 20.06 -0.37
CA LEU A 110 0.87 18.85 -1.21
C LEU A 110 1.12 17.60 -0.39
N GLY A 111 2.09 17.63 0.53
CA GLY A 111 2.38 16.51 1.42
C GLY A 111 1.19 16.12 2.28
N LYS A 112 0.45 17.08 2.82
CA LYS A 112 -0.77 16.81 3.59
C LYS A 112 -1.85 16.14 2.76
N ARG A 113 -2.03 16.56 1.50
CA ARG A 113 -2.98 15.91 0.59
C ARG A 113 -2.58 14.47 0.27
N VAL A 114 -1.31 14.23 0.03
CA VAL A 114 -0.78 12.88 -0.20
C VAL A 114 -0.97 12.01 1.04
N SER A 115 -0.66 12.54 2.22
CA SER A 115 -0.89 11.84 3.48
C SER A 115 -2.36 11.44 3.64
N ASP A 116 -3.29 12.33 3.32
CA ASP A 116 -4.72 12.04 3.42
C ASP A 116 -5.15 10.92 2.47
N ILE A 117 -4.66 10.94 1.24
CA ILE A 117 -4.93 9.87 0.25
C ILE A 117 -4.48 8.52 0.79
N LEU A 118 -3.28 8.45 1.36
CA LEU A 118 -2.74 7.21 1.93
C LEU A 118 -3.51 6.76 3.17
N ARG A 119 -3.92 7.70 4.02
CA ARG A 119 -4.69 7.39 5.24
C ARG A 119 -6.07 6.81 4.94
N TYR A 120 -6.72 7.26 3.87
CA TYR A 120 -8.04 6.75 3.48
C TYR A 120 -8.03 5.27 3.10
N LEU A 121 -6.86 4.70 2.84
CA LEU A 121 -6.72 3.28 2.52
C LEU A 121 -6.86 2.37 3.76
N PHE A 122 -6.79 2.94 4.96
CA PHE A 122 -6.75 2.18 6.20
C PHE A 122 -7.90 2.52 7.12
N PRO A 123 -8.53 1.51 7.74
CA PRO A 123 -9.54 1.74 8.78
C PRO A 123 -8.87 2.14 10.10
N VAL A 124 -9.68 2.62 11.03
CA VAL A 124 -9.22 2.96 12.37
C VAL A 124 -8.79 1.66 13.10
N PRO A 125 -7.57 1.60 13.66
CA PRO A 125 -7.10 0.42 14.36
C PRO A 125 -7.74 0.29 15.76
N LYS A 126 -7.72 -0.95 16.27
CA LYS A 126 -8.03 -1.20 17.67
C LYS A 126 -6.77 -0.98 18.51
N ASP A 127 -6.94 -0.59 19.77
CA ASP A 127 -5.83 -0.30 20.70
C ASP A 127 -4.90 -1.50 20.90
N ASP A 128 -5.42 -2.72 20.81
CA ASP A 128 -4.66 -3.95 20.98
C ASP A 128 -3.93 -4.43 19.72
N SER A 129 -4.04 -3.70 18.63
CA SER A 129 -3.31 -4.05 17.40
C SER A 129 -1.80 -3.92 17.59
N HIS A 130 -1.07 -4.98 17.21
CA HIS A 130 0.40 -5.02 17.23
C HIS A 130 1.02 -4.78 15.85
N ARG A 131 0.24 -4.29 14.92
CA ARG A 131 0.63 -4.06 13.53
C ARG A 131 0.80 -2.57 13.27
N VAL A 132 1.91 -2.20 12.61
CA VAL A 132 2.24 -0.82 12.31
C VAL A 132 2.65 -0.67 10.84
N ILE A 133 2.08 0.31 10.16
CA ILE A 133 2.49 0.71 8.83
C ILE A 133 2.98 2.14 8.88
N THR A 134 4.18 2.38 8.35
CA THR A 134 4.83 3.68 8.38
C THR A 134 5.01 4.22 6.97
N PHE A 135 4.56 5.45 6.76
CA PHE A 135 4.88 6.26 5.58
C PHE A 135 5.76 7.43 6.03
N ALA A 136 7.02 7.40 5.67
CA ALA A 136 7.98 8.44 6.01
C ALA A 136 8.44 9.16 4.76
N ASN A 137 8.13 10.46 4.65
CA ASN A 137 8.57 11.29 3.54
C ASN A 137 9.89 11.96 3.87
N GLN A 138 10.90 11.70 3.05
CA GLN A 138 12.21 12.34 3.12
C GLN A 138 12.67 12.67 1.72
N ASP A 139 12.96 13.95 1.46
CA ASP A 139 13.41 14.44 0.15
C ASP A 139 12.47 14.02 -1.01
N ASP A 140 11.15 14.10 -0.77
CA ASP A 140 10.08 13.73 -1.70
C ASP A 140 10.00 12.23 -2.02
N TYR A 141 10.77 11.39 -1.33
CA TYR A 141 10.61 9.94 -1.35
C TYR A 141 9.86 9.50 -0.10
N ILE A 142 8.80 8.73 -0.32
CA ILE A 142 7.97 8.19 0.76
C ILE A 142 8.35 6.74 0.96
N SER A 143 8.94 6.43 2.10
CA SER A 143 9.28 5.05 2.47
C SER A 143 8.05 4.37 3.05
N PHE A 144 7.70 3.21 2.51
CA PHE A 144 6.67 2.33 3.06
C PHE A 144 7.36 1.20 3.82
N ARG A 145 6.97 1.03 5.08
CA ARG A 145 7.46 -0.08 5.92
C ARG A 145 6.29 -0.68 6.69
N HIS A 146 6.33 -1.99 6.84
CA HIS A 146 5.29 -2.74 7.53
C HIS A 146 5.94 -3.62 8.60
N HIS A 147 5.56 -3.38 9.84
CA HIS A 147 6.10 -4.10 10.99
C HIS A 147 4.99 -4.64 11.89
N VAL A 148 5.32 -5.71 12.60
CA VAL A 148 4.61 -6.10 13.81
C VAL A 148 5.52 -5.81 15.00
N TYR A 149 4.94 -5.44 16.14
CA TYR A 149 5.74 -5.14 17.32
C TYR A 149 5.35 -6.04 18.50
N LYS A 150 6.32 -6.26 19.39
CA LYS A 150 6.14 -6.97 20.63
C LYS A 150 6.74 -6.13 21.75
N LYS A 151 5.97 -5.90 22.81
CA LYS A 151 6.48 -5.26 24.01
C LYS A 151 7.29 -6.27 24.80
N THR A 152 8.57 -6.01 24.97
CA THR A 152 9.48 -6.88 25.74
C THR A 152 9.48 -6.48 27.21
N ASP A 153 9.29 -5.17 27.51
CA ASP A 153 9.08 -4.62 28.85
C ASP A 153 8.30 -3.31 28.76
N HIS A 154 8.20 -2.54 29.87
CA HIS A 154 7.45 -1.28 29.90
C HIS A 154 8.00 -0.17 29.00
N ARG A 155 9.25 -0.26 28.56
CA ARG A 155 9.95 0.78 27.80
C ARG A 155 10.44 0.32 26.45
N ASN A 156 10.60 -0.98 26.23
CA ASN A 156 11.19 -1.53 25.02
C ASN A 156 10.15 -2.19 24.14
N VAL A 157 10.25 -1.91 22.86
CA VAL A 157 9.42 -2.50 21.81
C VAL A 157 10.33 -3.13 20.80
N GLU A 158 10.11 -4.41 20.49
CA GLU A 158 10.79 -5.11 19.43
C GLU A 158 9.97 -5.04 18.15
N LEU A 159 10.58 -4.55 17.06
CA LEU A 159 9.95 -4.48 15.75
C LEU A 159 10.45 -5.61 14.88
N THR A 160 9.53 -6.29 14.21
CA THR A 160 9.85 -7.30 13.20
C THR A 160 9.24 -6.88 11.87
N GLU A 161 10.06 -6.83 10.83
CA GLU A 161 9.58 -6.48 9.50
C GLU A 161 8.73 -7.60 8.92
N VAL A 162 7.59 -7.24 8.35
CA VAL A 162 6.67 -8.18 7.70
C VAL A 162 6.73 -8.02 6.19
N GLY A 163 7.06 -6.81 5.72
CA GLY A 163 7.13 -6.51 4.29
C GLY A 163 5.79 -6.52 3.58
N PRO A 164 5.76 -6.26 2.30
CA PRO A 164 6.91 -5.85 1.48
C PRO A 164 7.44 -4.48 1.89
N ARG A 165 8.58 -4.07 1.32
CA ARG A 165 9.08 -2.69 1.48
C ARG A 165 9.33 -2.07 0.12
N PHE A 166 9.04 -0.79 0.03
CA PHE A 166 9.24 -0.02 -1.20
C PHE A 166 9.24 1.46 -0.89
N GLU A 167 9.58 2.25 -1.88
CA GLU A 167 9.54 3.70 -1.80
C GLU A 167 8.65 4.24 -2.91
N LEU A 168 7.93 5.31 -2.58
CA LEU A 168 7.03 6.00 -3.48
C LEU A 168 7.56 7.41 -3.75
N LYS A 169 7.51 7.82 -5.01
CA LYS A 169 7.73 9.22 -5.37
C LYS A 169 6.49 9.72 -6.09
N LEU A 170 5.91 10.80 -5.60
CA LEU A 170 4.72 11.38 -6.23
C LEU A 170 5.07 11.88 -7.63
N TYR A 171 4.36 11.36 -8.63
CA TYR A 171 4.51 11.78 -10.01
C TYR A 171 3.44 12.83 -10.37
N MET A 172 2.18 12.57 -9.97
CA MET A 172 1.07 13.44 -10.35
C MET A 172 -0.14 13.23 -9.44
#